data_62a7fa86c3672e0174300a59d5510f09
#
_entry.id   62a7fa86c3672e0174300a59d5510f09
#
_cell.length_a   1.000
_cell.length_b   1.000
_cell.length_c   1.000
_cell.angle_alpha   90.00
_cell.angle_beta   90.00
_cell.angle_gamma   90.00
#
_symmetry.space_group_name_H-M   'P 1'
#
loop_
_entity.id
_entity.type
_entity.pdbx_description
1 polymer ?
#
loop_
_entity_poly.entity_id
_entity_poly.type
_entity_poly.pdbx_seq_one_letter_code
_entity_poly.pdbx_strand_id
1 'polypeptide(L)'
;MAKEVTKRSENYSQWYNDLVVKADLAEQSAVRGCMVIKPYGYAIWEKMQQALDKMFKETGAVNAYFPLFIPKSFFSREAEHVAGFAKECAVVTHHRLMNDPDGKGVVVDPSARLEEELIVRPTSETIIWSTYKNWITSWRDLPIMCNQWANVVRWEMRTRLFLRTAEFLWQEGHTAHATSQEAQEEAQRMVQVYAKFAREFMALPVVVGHKSPNERFAGALDTLTIEAMMQDGKALQAGTSHFLGQNFAKSFDVKFTDKEGQQQYVWATSWGVSTRLMGALVMAHGDDNGLVLPPALAPIQVVMVPIYKTGEEHARILEKMDQLKKALEAEGHTVKIDDRDTLRPGFKFAEWELKGVPVRLAMGPRDLENGTVEVHRRDTLQKQTVALEGLDKSIAALLDDIQKTIYQKAFDFRASNVEKCDDWEEFKTKIGTGKFLLCHWDGTAETEQKIKDETKATIRCIPVDSFVCEEEGRDIYSGKPSKQRVVFAISY
;
A
#
# COMPACT_ATOMS: atom_id res chain seq x y z
N MET A 1 4.18 -25.52 19.18
CA MET A 1 3.33 -25.79 18.00
C MET A 1 3.46 -24.60 17.07
N ALA A 2 3.65 -24.80 15.78
CA ALA A 2 3.57 -23.71 14.81
C ALA A 2 2.20 -23.03 14.99
N LYS A 3 2.15 -21.70 14.95
CA LYS A 3 0.89 -20.95 15.06
C LYS A 3 0.05 -21.28 13.83
N GLU A 4 -0.97 -22.11 14.00
CA GLU A 4 -1.84 -22.58 12.92
C GLU A 4 -2.64 -21.39 12.37
N VAL A 5 -2.58 -21.16 11.06
CA VAL A 5 -3.32 -20.11 10.36
C VAL A 5 -4.63 -20.71 9.85
N THR A 6 -5.75 -19.99 9.99
CA THR A 6 -7.03 -20.40 9.38
C THR A 6 -6.83 -20.56 7.87
N LYS A 7 -7.44 -21.58 7.26
CA LYS A 7 -7.31 -21.77 5.80
C LYS A 7 -8.14 -20.74 5.04
N ARG A 8 -7.61 -20.26 3.91
CA ARG A 8 -8.31 -19.31 3.02
C ARG A 8 -9.67 -19.82 2.57
N SER A 9 -9.78 -21.13 2.26
CA SER A 9 -11.02 -21.76 1.83
C SER A 9 -12.09 -21.85 2.92
N GLU A 10 -11.68 -21.85 4.20
CA GLU A 10 -12.61 -21.90 5.33
C GLU A 10 -13.12 -20.50 5.68
N ASN A 11 -12.23 -19.52 5.81
CA ASN A 11 -12.56 -18.14 6.12
C ASN A 11 -11.44 -17.20 5.72
N TYR A 12 -11.56 -16.59 4.54
CA TYR A 12 -10.55 -15.69 3.98
C TYR A 12 -10.29 -14.45 4.87
N SER A 13 -11.35 -13.91 5.52
CA SER A 13 -11.21 -12.77 6.42
C SER A 13 -10.42 -13.12 7.67
N GLN A 14 -10.70 -14.29 8.27
CA GLN A 14 -9.98 -14.76 9.47
C GLN A 14 -8.55 -15.17 9.11
N TRP A 15 -8.32 -15.81 7.96
CA TRP A 15 -7.00 -16.12 7.44
C TRP A 15 -6.12 -14.86 7.38
N TYR A 16 -6.63 -13.78 6.81
CA TYR A 16 -5.91 -12.51 6.73
C TYR A 16 -5.52 -11.98 8.12
N ASN A 17 -6.47 -11.93 9.04
CA ASN A 17 -6.22 -11.43 10.40
C ASN A 17 -5.21 -12.31 11.14
N ASP A 18 -5.35 -13.63 11.03
CA ASP A 18 -4.41 -14.60 11.60
C ASP A 18 -3.00 -14.36 11.06
N LEU A 19 -2.88 -14.22 9.75
CA LEU A 19 -1.60 -14.09 9.10
C LEU A 19 -0.89 -12.80 9.51
N VAL A 20 -1.59 -11.67 9.53
CA VAL A 20 -1.05 -10.38 9.98
C VAL A 20 -0.49 -10.46 11.39
N VAL A 21 -1.24 -11.09 12.31
CA VAL A 21 -0.85 -11.18 13.73
C VAL A 21 0.22 -12.23 13.96
N LYS A 22 0.06 -13.43 13.38
CA LYS A 22 0.93 -14.58 13.66
C LYS A 22 2.29 -14.47 12.96
N ALA A 23 2.36 -13.79 11.81
CA ALA A 23 3.62 -13.48 11.14
C ALA A 23 4.36 -12.26 11.70
N ASP A 24 3.92 -11.71 12.84
CA ASP A 24 4.51 -10.56 13.52
C ASP A 24 4.51 -9.26 12.69
N LEU A 25 3.46 -9.02 11.89
CA LEU A 25 3.34 -7.79 11.11
C LEU A 25 2.74 -6.64 11.93
N ALA A 26 1.59 -6.88 12.55
CA ALA A 26 0.90 -5.88 13.37
C ALA A 26 -0.03 -6.54 14.38
N GLU A 27 -0.45 -5.75 15.37
CA GLU A 27 -1.45 -6.13 16.36
C GLU A 27 -2.31 -4.92 16.75
N GLN A 28 -3.43 -5.18 17.40
CA GLN A 28 -4.29 -4.12 17.95
C GLN A 28 -3.59 -3.42 19.10
N SER A 29 -3.69 -2.08 19.14
CA SER A 29 -3.20 -1.30 20.28
C SER A 29 -4.30 -1.16 21.36
N ALA A 30 -3.94 -0.51 22.47
CA ALA A 30 -4.92 -0.11 23.49
C ALA A 30 -5.93 0.94 22.98
N VAL A 31 -5.62 1.63 21.90
CA VAL A 31 -6.50 2.61 21.24
C VAL A 31 -7.25 1.93 20.11
N ARG A 32 -8.58 1.86 20.24
CA ARG A 32 -9.42 1.22 19.25
C ARG A 32 -9.19 1.80 17.83
N GLY A 33 -8.92 0.92 16.90
CA GLY A 33 -8.71 1.30 15.51
C GLY A 33 -7.29 1.76 15.15
N CYS A 34 -6.43 1.93 16.14
CA CYS A 34 -5.01 2.19 15.95
C CYS A 34 -4.22 0.88 16.11
N MET A 35 -3.31 0.60 15.21
CA MET A 35 -2.49 -0.62 15.25
C MET A 35 -1.08 -0.33 15.74
N VAL A 36 -0.46 -1.33 16.36
CA VAL A 36 0.99 -1.40 16.52
C VAL A 36 1.56 -2.15 15.33
N ILE A 37 2.37 -1.51 14.52
CA ILE A 37 3.15 -2.21 13.48
C ILE A 37 4.39 -2.76 14.15
N LYS A 38 4.52 -4.09 14.18
CA LYS A 38 5.62 -4.79 14.85
C LYS A 38 6.92 -4.65 14.05
N PRO A 39 8.10 -4.89 14.66
CA PRO A 39 9.38 -4.68 13.99
C PRO A 39 9.52 -5.37 12.63
N TYR A 40 9.02 -6.60 12.49
CA TYR A 40 9.09 -7.32 11.22
C TYR A 40 8.19 -6.69 10.14
N GLY A 41 6.96 -6.31 10.52
CA GLY A 41 6.05 -5.58 9.62
C GLY A 41 6.58 -4.20 9.26
N TYR A 42 7.18 -3.50 10.24
CA TYR A 42 7.75 -2.18 9.98
C TYR A 42 8.96 -2.24 9.03
N ALA A 43 9.80 -3.27 9.15
CA ALA A 43 10.93 -3.48 8.23
C ALA A 43 10.49 -3.70 6.76
N ILE A 44 9.32 -4.33 6.53
CA ILE A 44 8.73 -4.43 5.18
C ILE A 44 8.29 -3.04 4.71
N TRP A 45 7.63 -2.27 5.58
CA TRP A 45 7.22 -0.89 5.27
C TRP A 45 8.42 0.01 4.95
N GLU A 46 9.53 -0.10 5.68
CA GLU A 46 10.77 0.63 5.40
C GLU A 46 11.33 0.29 4.01
N LYS A 47 11.27 -0.98 3.59
CA LYS A 47 11.64 -1.38 2.22
C LYS A 47 10.74 -0.74 1.16
N MET A 48 9.42 -0.70 1.39
CA MET A 48 8.48 0.00 0.51
C MET A 48 8.79 1.49 0.45
N GLN A 49 9.01 2.11 1.62
CA GLN A 49 9.34 3.53 1.74
C GLN A 49 10.64 3.87 1.00
N GLN A 50 11.70 3.10 1.20
CA GLN A 50 13.00 3.31 0.53
C GLN A 50 12.87 3.25 -0.99
N ALA A 51 12.15 2.24 -1.52
CA ALA A 51 11.96 2.09 -2.95
C ALA A 51 11.13 3.24 -3.54
N LEU A 52 10.01 3.57 -2.93
CA LEU A 52 9.15 4.67 -3.38
C LEU A 52 9.82 6.04 -3.25
N ASP A 53 10.52 6.31 -2.14
CA ASP A 53 11.21 7.57 -1.91
C ASP A 53 12.29 7.82 -2.97
N LYS A 54 13.02 6.77 -3.35
CA LYS A 54 13.97 6.82 -4.47
C LYS A 54 13.26 7.17 -5.78
N MET A 55 12.16 6.49 -6.09
CA MET A 55 11.41 6.72 -7.34
C MET A 55 10.81 8.13 -7.37
N PHE A 56 10.34 8.68 -6.24
CA PHE A 56 9.85 10.08 -6.18
C PHE A 56 10.97 11.09 -6.42
N LYS A 57 12.14 10.88 -5.82
CA LYS A 57 13.31 11.75 -6.04
C LYS A 57 13.78 11.73 -7.50
N GLU A 58 13.64 10.60 -8.18
CA GLU A 58 13.93 10.48 -9.62
C GLU A 58 12.96 11.32 -10.48
N THR A 59 11.76 11.63 -10.00
CA THR A 59 10.84 12.57 -10.68
C THR A 59 11.12 14.03 -10.36
N GLY A 60 12.03 14.32 -9.43
CA GLY A 60 12.35 15.67 -8.95
C GLY A 60 11.58 16.07 -7.68
N ALA A 61 10.76 15.19 -7.12
CA ALA A 61 10.08 15.47 -5.85
C ALA A 61 11.06 15.46 -4.68
N VAL A 62 10.83 16.36 -3.70
CA VAL A 62 11.64 16.50 -2.49
C VAL A 62 10.79 16.29 -1.25
N ASN A 63 11.40 15.74 -0.19
CA ASN A 63 10.69 15.51 1.05
C ASN A 63 10.59 16.79 1.87
N ALA A 64 9.40 17.04 2.42
CA ALA A 64 9.11 18.09 3.39
C ALA A 64 8.32 17.50 4.56
N TYR A 65 8.14 18.26 5.63
CA TYR A 65 7.28 17.90 6.74
C TYR A 65 6.35 19.07 7.08
N PHE A 66 5.06 18.80 7.17
CA PHE A 66 4.03 19.75 7.55
C PHE A 66 3.40 19.37 8.89
N PRO A 67 2.89 20.34 9.66
CA PRO A 67 2.39 20.09 11.01
C PRO A 67 1.26 19.08 11.08
N LEU A 68 1.24 18.30 12.19
CA LEU A 68 0.18 17.36 12.49
C LEU A 68 -1.18 18.04 12.74
N PHE A 69 -1.15 19.20 13.40
CA PHE A 69 -2.36 19.92 13.79
C PHE A 69 -2.73 20.97 12.72
N ILE A 70 -4.02 21.01 12.40
CA ILE A 70 -4.61 21.96 11.45
C ILE A 70 -5.62 22.81 12.20
N PRO A 71 -5.56 24.16 12.13
CA PRO A 71 -6.59 25.03 12.68
C PRO A 71 -7.96 24.71 12.10
N LYS A 72 -8.98 24.58 12.93
CA LYS A 72 -10.35 24.24 12.50
C LYS A 72 -10.88 25.23 11.46
N SER A 73 -10.51 26.51 11.56
CA SER A 73 -10.88 27.56 10.59
C SER A 73 -10.45 27.27 9.16
N PHE A 74 -9.38 26.46 8.94
CA PHE A 74 -8.92 26.10 7.61
C PHE A 74 -9.91 25.18 6.89
N PHE A 75 -10.56 24.28 7.62
CA PHE A 75 -11.62 23.44 7.06
C PHE A 75 -12.88 24.20 6.68
N SER A 76 -13.15 25.30 7.33
CA SER A 76 -14.31 26.16 7.01
C SER A 76 -14.16 26.89 5.66
N ARG A 77 -12.93 27.00 5.13
CA ARG A 77 -12.67 27.63 3.83
C ARG A 77 -12.95 26.73 2.64
N GLU A 78 -13.06 25.43 2.87
CA GLU A 78 -13.21 24.44 1.82
C GLU A 78 -14.34 23.45 2.14
N ALA A 79 -15.59 23.89 1.97
CA ALA A 79 -16.77 23.12 2.34
C ALA A 79 -16.90 21.78 1.57
N GLU A 80 -16.47 21.71 0.31
CA GLU A 80 -16.51 20.47 -0.49
C GLU A 80 -15.52 19.43 0.04
N HIS A 81 -14.32 19.84 0.41
CA HIS A 81 -13.30 18.97 1.02
C HIS A 81 -13.78 18.44 2.38
N VAL A 82 -14.41 19.32 3.18
CA VAL A 82 -15.02 18.96 4.47
C VAL A 82 -16.12 17.89 4.31
N ALA A 83 -16.92 17.97 3.27
CA ALA A 83 -17.99 17.00 3.04
C ALA A 83 -17.46 15.58 2.78
N GLY A 84 -16.24 15.45 2.22
CA GLY A 84 -15.59 14.16 1.94
C GLY A 84 -14.79 13.56 3.09
N PHE A 85 -14.11 14.38 3.91
CA PHE A 85 -13.11 13.89 4.86
C PHE A 85 -13.25 14.37 6.31
N ALA A 86 -13.90 15.50 6.56
CA ALA A 86 -13.81 16.14 7.87
C ALA A 86 -14.92 15.78 8.85
N LYS A 87 -15.87 14.93 8.46
CA LYS A 87 -16.95 14.52 9.40
C LYS A 87 -16.45 13.58 10.50
N GLU A 88 -15.38 12.84 10.25
CA GLU A 88 -14.84 11.82 11.15
C GLU A 88 -13.36 12.06 11.39
N CYS A 89 -13.01 13.07 12.18
CA CYS A 89 -11.66 13.45 12.57
C CYS A 89 -11.47 13.52 14.08
N ALA A 90 -10.23 13.49 14.55
CA ALA A 90 -9.90 13.76 15.95
C ALA A 90 -9.73 15.27 16.16
N VAL A 91 -10.41 15.81 17.15
CA VAL A 91 -10.40 17.24 17.49
C VAL A 91 -9.70 17.43 18.83
N VAL A 92 -8.69 18.30 18.85
CA VAL A 92 -7.98 18.69 20.07
C VAL A 92 -8.57 19.99 20.60
N THR A 93 -9.09 19.93 21.80
CA THR A 93 -9.82 21.04 22.44
C THR A 93 -9.08 21.67 23.62
N HIS A 94 -8.13 20.93 24.24
CA HIS A 94 -7.38 21.35 25.42
C HIS A 94 -5.91 20.96 25.30
N HIS A 95 -5.05 21.66 26.04
CA HIS A 95 -3.59 21.45 25.98
C HIS A 95 -2.97 21.02 27.32
N ARG A 96 -3.77 20.77 28.37
CA ARG A 96 -3.25 20.40 29.69
C ARG A 96 -4.17 19.44 30.43
N LEU A 97 -3.56 18.57 31.23
CA LEU A 97 -4.24 17.74 32.23
C LEU A 97 -3.96 18.30 33.63
N MET A 98 -4.85 18.04 34.56
CA MET A 98 -4.68 18.32 35.97
C MET A 98 -5.01 17.07 36.80
N ASN A 99 -4.58 17.04 38.07
CA ASN A 99 -5.01 15.99 38.98
C ASN A 99 -6.52 16.07 39.18
N ASP A 100 -7.17 14.90 39.17
CA ASP A 100 -8.59 14.81 39.47
C ASP A 100 -8.83 15.31 40.91
N PRO A 101 -9.72 16.30 41.14
CA PRO A 101 -10.08 16.76 42.47
C PRO A 101 -10.56 15.63 43.39
N ASP A 102 -11.16 14.59 42.86
CA ASP A 102 -11.63 13.41 43.60
C ASP A 102 -10.52 12.34 43.83
N GLY A 103 -9.28 12.63 43.45
CA GLY A 103 -8.11 11.75 43.65
C GLY A 103 -8.07 10.49 42.79
N LYS A 104 -8.83 10.43 41.69
CA LYS A 104 -8.95 9.25 40.80
C LYS A 104 -8.06 9.31 39.55
N GLY A 105 -6.94 10.03 39.57
CA GLY A 105 -6.02 10.12 38.48
C GLY A 105 -5.92 11.51 37.87
N VAL A 106 -5.99 11.63 36.52
CA VAL A 106 -5.89 12.90 35.81
C VAL A 106 -7.15 13.17 34.97
N VAL A 107 -7.55 14.44 34.90
CA VAL A 107 -8.66 14.93 34.11
C VAL A 107 -8.18 16.06 33.19
N VAL A 108 -8.95 16.36 32.17
CA VAL A 108 -8.69 17.52 31.30
C VAL A 108 -8.87 18.79 32.14
N ASP A 109 -7.91 19.70 32.13
CA ASP A 109 -8.00 20.99 32.81
C ASP A 109 -8.94 21.93 32.02
N PRO A 110 -10.13 22.30 32.58
CA PRO A 110 -11.08 23.14 31.86
C PRO A 110 -10.54 24.54 31.52
N SER A 111 -9.56 25.02 32.33
CA SER A 111 -8.94 26.33 32.12
C SER A 111 -7.93 26.34 30.94
N ALA A 112 -7.54 25.17 30.47
CA ALA A 112 -6.57 24.99 29.38
C ALA A 112 -7.23 24.75 28.02
N ARG A 113 -8.48 25.16 27.84
CA ARG A 113 -9.17 25.11 26.54
C ARG A 113 -8.43 25.98 25.51
N LEU A 114 -8.28 25.44 24.32
CA LEU A 114 -7.71 26.17 23.19
C LEU A 114 -8.66 27.30 22.75
N GLU A 115 -8.11 28.46 22.37
CA GLU A 115 -8.88 29.55 21.76
C GLU A 115 -9.51 29.10 20.43
N GLU A 116 -8.77 28.36 19.64
CA GLU A 116 -9.25 27.68 18.44
C GLU A 116 -8.96 26.18 18.54
N GLU A 117 -9.95 25.35 18.26
CA GLU A 117 -9.82 23.91 18.22
C GLU A 117 -8.91 23.49 17.05
N LEU A 118 -8.12 22.46 17.28
CA LEU A 118 -7.21 21.89 16.27
C LEU A 118 -7.70 20.54 15.80
N ILE A 119 -7.52 20.27 14.54
CA ILE A 119 -7.82 18.97 13.92
C ILE A 119 -6.51 18.20 13.78
N VAL A 120 -6.49 16.95 14.24
CA VAL A 120 -5.42 16.01 13.88
C VAL A 120 -5.61 15.67 12.40
N ARG A 121 -4.63 15.96 11.57
CA ARG A 121 -4.75 15.89 10.10
C ARG A 121 -5.35 14.58 9.61
N PRO A 122 -6.50 14.60 8.90
CA PRO A 122 -7.01 13.44 8.15
C PRO A 122 -6.39 13.35 6.75
N THR A 123 -5.85 14.46 6.28
CA THR A 123 -5.09 14.72 5.05
C THR A 123 -4.50 16.12 5.17
N SER A 124 -3.51 16.47 4.36
CA SER A 124 -2.70 17.68 4.62
C SER A 124 -2.91 18.83 3.63
N GLU A 125 -3.83 18.73 2.66
CA GLU A 125 -4.03 19.76 1.65
C GLU A 125 -4.16 21.15 2.26
N THR A 126 -5.03 21.32 3.24
CA THR A 126 -5.33 22.64 3.82
C THR A 126 -4.11 23.29 4.47
N ILE A 127 -3.34 22.55 5.25
CA ILE A 127 -2.12 23.09 5.90
C ILE A 127 -1.00 23.33 4.89
N ILE A 128 -0.88 22.47 3.87
CA ILE A 128 0.12 22.61 2.83
C ILE A 128 -0.18 23.84 1.96
N TRP A 129 -1.43 24.00 1.51
CA TRP A 129 -1.82 25.13 0.66
C TRP A 129 -1.74 26.46 1.39
N SER A 130 -2.00 26.50 2.71
CA SER A 130 -1.73 27.69 3.53
C SER A 130 -0.25 28.05 3.58
N THR A 131 0.64 27.05 3.51
CA THR A 131 2.09 27.25 3.48
C THR A 131 2.57 27.66 2.08
N TYR A 132 2.06 27.05 1.02
CA TYR A 132 2.41 27.36 -0.36
C TYR A 132 2.08 28.81 -0.74
N LYS A 133 1.06 29.39 -0.11
CA LYS A 133 0.77 30.83 -0.25
C LYS A 133 1.99 31.71 0.05
N ASN A 134 2.83 31.28 0.99
CA ASN A 134 4.03 32.05 1.37
C ASN A 134 5.26 31.68 0.53
N TRP A 135 5.27 30.50 -0.11
CA TRP A 135 6.41 30.01 -0.88
C TRP A 135 6.32 30.42 -2.36
N ILE A 136 5.10 30.65 -2.87
CA ILE A 136 4.85 30.92 -4.28
C ILE A 136 4.51 32.39 -4.46
N THR A 137 5.33 33.12 -5.21
CA THR A 137 5.13 34.53 -5.55
C THR A 137 5.33 34.78 -7.03
N SER A 138 6.18 34.00 -7.69
CA SER A 138 6.61 34.16 -9.07
C SER A 138 6.61 32.82 -9.81
N TRP A 139 6.51 32.88 -11.13
CA TRP A 139 6.67 31.70 -11.98
C TRP A 139 8.01 30.96 -11.78
N ARG A 140 9.03 31.64 -11.21
CA ARG A 140 10.33 31.04 -10.90
C ARG A 140 10.30 30.09 -9.72
N ASP A 141 9.27 30.20 -8.88
CA ASP A 141 9.06 29.33 -7.71
C ASP A 141 8.40 28.01 -8.11
N LEU A 142 7.96 27.88 -9.36
CA LEU A 142 7.24 26.71 -9.89
C LEU A 142 8.12 25.84 -10.83
N PRO A 143 7.92 24.51 -10.86
CA PRO A 143 6.98 23.76 -10.02
C PRO A 143 7.49 23.56 -8.59
N ILE A 144 6.56 23.52 -7.61
CA ILE A 144 6.84 22.95 -6.30
C ILE A 144 6.38 21.49 -6.33
N MET A 145 7.25 20.59 -5.94
CA MET A 145 6.97 19.14 -5.88
C MET A 145 7.42 18.57 -4.53
N CYS A 146 6.54 18.64 -3.53
CA CYS A 146 6.82 18.14 -2.19
C CYS A 146 6.15 16.79 -1.93
N ASN A 147 6.88 15.92 -1.27
CA ASN A 147 6.40 14.69 -0.68
C ASN A 147 6.57 14.73 0.84
N GLN A 148 5.64 14.15 1.59
CA GLN A 148 5.85 13.90 3.02
C GLN A 148 5.51 12.47 3.39
N TRP A 149 6.36 11.87 4.23
CA TRP A 149 6.09 10.64 4.93
C TRP A 149 5.54 10.98 6.31
N ALA A 150 4.32 10.54 6.59
CA ALA A 150 3.59 10.98 7.76
C ALA A 150 2.55 9.96 8.22
N ASN A 151 1.93 10.22 9.36
CA ASN A 151 0.69 9.59 9.78
C ASN A 151 -0.49 10.53 9.53
N VAL A 152 -1.69 9.97 9.43
CA VAL A 152 -2.97 10.66 9.44
C VAL A 152 -3.97 9.92 10.31
N VAL A 153 -5.00 10.64 10.78
CA VAL A 153 -6.07 10.09 11.60
C VAL A 153 -7.41 10.34 10.93
N ARG A 154 -8.09 9.26 10.57
CA ARG A 154 -9.47 9.23 10.06
C ARG A 154 -10.29 8.35 10.97
N TRP A 155 -11.23 8.92 11.71
CA TRP A 155 -11.95 8.20 12.76
C TRP A 155 -12.81 7.07 12.18
N GLU A 156 -12.22 5.89 12.06
CA GLU A 156 -12.83 4.74 11.40
C GLU A 156 -13.50 3.82 12.44
N MET A 157 -14.76 3.46 12.23
CA MET A 157 -15.53 2.62 13.14
C MET A 157 -15.39 1.12 12.86
N ARG A 158 -15.10 0.73 11.60
CA ARG A 158 -14.96 -0.67 11.18
C ARG A 158 -13.52 -0.94 10.76
N THR A 159 -12.69 -1.20 11.75
CA THR A 159 -11.25 -1.31 11.55
C THR A 159 -10.79 -2.71 11.17
N ARG A 160 -9.76 -2.76 10.33
CA ARG A 160 -9.03 -3.97 9.94
C ARG A 160 -7.56 -3.61 9.71
N LEU A 161 -6.65 -4.33 10.37
CA LEU A 161 -5.22 -4.06 10.35
C LEU A 161 -4.70 -3.83 8.90
N PHE A 162 -3.94 -2.79 8.69
CA PHE A 162 -3.42 -2.26 7.43
C PHE A 162 -4.47 -1.77 6.41
N LEU A 163 -5.62 -2.42 6.28
CA LEU A 163 -6.59 -2.12 5.23
C LEU A 163 -7.48 -0.92 5.57
N ARG A 164 -7.89 -0.82 6.83
CA ARG A 164 -8.78 0.21 7.33
C ARG A 164 -8.54 0.42 8.81
N THR A 165 -7.79 1.44 9.16
CA THR A 165 -7.44 1.80 10.55
C THR A 165 -7.72 3.27 10.80
N ALA A 166 -7.94 3.64 12.06
CA ALA A 166 -8.18 5.04 12.44
C ALA A 166 -6.93 5.89 12.29
N GLU A 167 -5.76 5.34 12.59
CA GLU A 167 -4.46 5.92 12.30
C GLU A 167 -3.70 5.01 11.36
N PHE A 168 -2.99 5.59 10.39
CA PHE A 168 -2.12 4.85 9.48
C PHE A 168 -0.95 5.72 9.00
N LEU A 169 0.12 5.05 8.60
CA LEU A 169 1.25 5.67 7.92
C LEU A 169 0.97 5.73 6.42
N TRP A 170 1.41 6.80 5.81
CA TRP A 170 1.28 7.00 4.39
C TRP A 170 2.39 7.88 3.83
N GLN A 171 2.35 8.03 2.55
CA GLN A 171 3.04 9.05 1.79
C GLN A 171 1.98 9.90 1.09
N GLU A 172 2.17 11.19 1.09
CA GLU A 172 1.37 12.14 0.32
C GLU A 172 2.28 13.12 -0.40
N GLY A 173 2.10 13.23 -1.70
CA GLY A 173 2.75 14.24 -2.52
C GLY A 173 1.77 15.37 -2.84
N HIS A 174 2.27 16.60 -2.83
CA HIS A 174 1.50 17.78 -3.17
C HIS A 174 2.33 18.67 -4.05
N THR A 175 1.82 19.01 -5.23
CA THR A 175 2.56 19.77 -6.22
C THR A 175 1.78 21.00 -6.69
N ALA A 176 2.52 22.05 -7.08
CA ALA A 176 1.97 23.27 -7.65
C ALA A 176 2.70 23.58 -8.96
N HIS A 177 1.93 23.90 -10.01
CA HIS A 177 2.41 24.10 -11.37
C HIS A 177 1.88 25.39 -11.97
N ALA A 178 2.59 25.93 -12.97
CA ALA A 178 2.17 27.13 -13.67
C ALA A 178 0.99 26.88 -14.62
N THR A 179 0.91 25.68 -15.21
CA THR A 179 -0.08 25.35 -16.23
C THR A 179 -0.89 24.10 -15.85
N SER A 180 -2.12 24.03 -16.40
CA SER A 180 -2.97 22.85 -16.28
C SER A 180 -2.31 21.60 -16.88
N GLN A 181 -1.61 21.77 -18.01
CA GLN A 181 -0.95 20.67 -18.69
C GLN A 181 0.15 20.06 -17.83
N GLU A 182 1.03 20.88 -17.25
CA GLU A 182 2.09 20.41 -16.33
C GLU A 182 1.52 19.62 -15.16
N ALA A 183 0.43 20.08 -14.55
CA ALA A 183 -0.20 19.41 -13.44
C ALA A 183 -0.85 18.07 -13.87
N GLN A 184 -1.48 18.00 -15.04
CA GLN A 184 -2.04 16.76 -15.56
C GLN A 184 -0.96 15.73 -15.90
N GLU A 185 0.14 16.16 -16.53
CA GLU A 185 1.30 15.32 -16.81
C GLU A 185 1.93 14.78 -15.52
N GLU A 186 2.01 15.59 -14.47
CA GLU A 186 2.50 15.15 -13.17
C GLU A 186 1.56 14.11 -12.53
N ALA A 187 0.26 14.33 -12.55
CA ALA A 187 -0.70 13.35 -12.04
C ALA A 187 -0.59 11.99 -12.78
N GLN A 188 -0.43 12.03 -14.10
CA GLN A 188 -0.21 10.84 -14.93
C GLN A 188 1.13 10.17 -14.62
N ARG A 189 2.20 10.95 -14.46
CA ARG A 189 3.53 10.44 -14.12
C ARG A 189 3.50 9.68 -12.80
N MET A 190 2.87 10.24 -11.78
CA MET A 190 2.88 9.66 -10.44
C MET A 190 2.05 8.37 -10.33
N VAL A 191 0.92 8.25 -11.04
CA VAL A 191 0.21 6.97 -11.08
C VAL A 191 1.04 5.88 -11.77
N GLN A 192 1.85 6.22 -12.77
CA GLN A 192 2.77 5.26 -13.40
C GLN A 192 3.93 4.87 -12.49
N VAL A 193 4.43 5.78 -11.64
CA VAL A 193 5.40 5.45 -10.58
C VAL A 193 4.82 4.40 -9.64
N TYR A 194 3.57 4.57 -9.20
CA TYR A 194 2.89 3.58 -8.36
C TYR A 194 2.67 2.24 -9.06
N ALA A 195 2.26 2.26 -10.33
CA ALA A 195 2.09 1.04 -11.10
C ALA A 195 3.41 0.29 -11.30
N LYS A 196 4.51 1.01 -11.56
CA LYS A 196 5.86 0.46 -11.63
C LYS A 196 6.30 -0.14 -10.30
N PHE A 197 6.09 0.56 -9.19
CA PHE A 197 6.40 0.06 -7.86
C PHE A 197 5.62 -1.22 -7.54
N ALA A 198 4.30 -1.25 -7.80
CA ALA A 198 3.48 -2.43 -7.60
C ALA A 198 4.01 -3.64 -8.38
N ARG A 199 4.37 -3.44 -9.66
CA ARG A 199 4.90 -4.50 -10.53
C ARG A 199 6.28 -4.99 -10.10
N GLU A 200 7.23 -4.07 -9.92
CA GLU A 200 8.65 -4.41 -9.77
C GLU A 200 9.03 -4.81 -8.33
N PHE A 201 8.43 -4.16 -7.34
CA PHE A 201 8.75 -4.41 -5.94
C PHE A 201 7.71 -5.29 -5.24
N MET A 202 6.43 -5.00 -5.41
CA MET A 202 5.38 -5.80 -4.77
C MET A 202 5.04 -7.09 -5.53
N ALA A 203 5.57 -7.28 -6.74
CA ALA A 203 5.19 -8.36 -7.65
C ALA A 203 3.66 -8.43 -7.86
N LEU A 204 3.00 -7.26 -7.90
CA LEU A 204 1.54 -7.11 -7.93
C LEU A 204 1.08 -6.49 -9.25
N PRO A 205 0.35 -7.23 -10.10
CA PRO A 205 -0.25 -6.69 -11.31
C PRO A 205 -1.44 -5.79 -10.95
N VAL A 206 -1.45 -4.58 -11.49
CA VAL A 206 -2.52 -3.59 -11.28
C VAL A 206 -3.18 -3.17 -12.59
N VAL A 207 -4.39 -2.62 -12.50
CA VAL A 207 -5.07 -1.91 -13.58
C VAL A 207 -4.97 -0.43 -13.30
N VAL A 208 -4.52 0.35 -14.30
CA VAL A 208 -4.44 1.81 -14.21
C VAL A 208 -5.66 2.42 -14.91
N GLY A 209 -6.29 3.42 -14.29
CA GLY A 209 -7.44 4.07 -14.89
C GLY A 209 -7.90 5.33 -14.15
N HIS A 210 -8.87 6.02 -14.75
CA HIS A 210 -9.55 7.14 -14.12
C HIS A 210 -10.69 6.66 -13.23
N LYS A 211 -10.92 7.35 -12.13
CA LYS A 211 -12.13 7.17 -11.31
C LYS A 211 -13.32 7.79 -11.99
N SER A 212 -14.49 7.16 -11.83
CA SER A 212 -15.75 7.79 -12.18
C SER A 212 -15.97 9.08 -11.36
N PRO A 213 -16.80 10.03 -11.80
CA PRO A 213 -17.09 11.25 -11.04
C PRO A 213 -17.53 10.99 -9.60
N ASN A 214 -18.30 9.92 -9.34
CA ASN A 214 -18.77 9.57 -7.99
C ASN A 214 -17.67 8.98 -7.07
N GLU A 215 -16.64 8.41 -7.66
CA GLU A 215 -15.54 7.74 -6.88
C GLU A 215 -14.27 8.60 -6.85
N ARG A 216 -14.31 9.82 -7.37
CA ARG A 216 -13.17 10.78 -7.31
C ARG A 216 -12.94 11.27 -5.90
N PHE A 217 -11.71 11.68 -5.67
CA PHE A 217 -11.34 12.41 -4.46
C PHE A 217 -12.09 13.75 -4.40
N ALA A 218 -12.63 14.09 -3.23
CA ALA A 218 -13.35 15.35 -3.03
C ALA A 218 -12.43 16.55 -3.31
N GLY A 219 -12.86 17.46 -4.19
CA GLY A 219 -12.08 18.60 -4.64
C GLY A 219 -11.18 18.34 -5.86
N ALA A 220 -11.07 17.09 -6.36
CA ALA A 220 -10.32 16.79 -7.58
C ALA A 220 -11.19 16.94 -8.84
N LEU A 221 -10.61 17.51 -9.91
CA LEU A 221 -11.20 17.51 -11.23
C LEU A 221 -11.08 16.15 -11.91
N ASP A 222 -9.98 15.44 -11.60
CA ASP A 222 -9.74 14.08 -12.07
C ASP A 222 -8.94 13.28 -11.05
N THR A 223 -9.14 11.96 -11.03
CA THR A 223 -8.43 11.02 -10.16
C THR A 223 -8.01 9.80 -10.94
N LEU A 224 -6.72 9.57 -11.01
CA LEU A 224 -6.12 8.34 -11.48
C LEU A 224 -5.91 7.36 -10.32
N THR A 225 -6.02 6.07 -10.60
CA THR A 225 -5.89 5.00 -9.59
C THR A 225 -5.12 3.81 -10.14
N ILE A 226 -4.52 3.06 -9.24
CA ILE A 226 -4.09 1.68 -9.49
C ILE A 226 -4.98 0.73 -8.67
N GLU A 227 -5.61 -0.23 -9.37
CA GLU A 227 -6.51 -1.21 -8.77
C GLU A 227 -5.90 -2.60 -8.86
N ALA A 228 -5.81 -3.28 -7.72
CA ALA A 228 -5.28 -4.64 -7.64
C ALA A 228 -6.39 -5.67 -7.36
N MET A 229 -6.24 -6.88 -7.87
CA MET A 229 -7.13 -8.00 -7.57
C MET A 229 -6.52 -8.83 -6.45
N MET A 230 -7.28 -9.04 -5.38
CA MET A 230 -6.89 -9.91 -4.27
C MET A 230 -7.30 -11.36 -4.55
N GLN A 231 -6.77 -12.33 -3.81
CA GLN A 231 -7.01 -13.76 -4.06
C GLN A 231 -8.47 -14.20 -3.88
N ASP A 232 -9.31 -13.41 -3.21
CA ASP A 232 -10.77 -13.62 -3.18
C ASP A 232 -11.50 -12.91 -4.33
N GLY A 233 -10.76 -12.38 -5.31
CA GLY A 233 -11.25 -11.70 -6.50
C GLY A 233 -11.80 -10.30 -6.26
N LYS A 234 -11.73 -9.78 -5.03
CA LYS A 234 -12.13 -8.39 -4.76
C LYS A 234 -11.04 -7.41 -5.19
N ALA A 235 -11.49 -6.20 -5.50
CA ALA A 235 -10.61 -5.09 -5.83
C ALA A 235 -10.08 -4.40 -4.56
N LEU A 236 -8.82 -3.97 -4.64
CA LEU A 236 -8.21 -3.11 -3.65
C LEU A 236 -7.56 -1.92 -4.38
N GLN A 237 -8.01 -0.71 -4.01
CA GLN A 237 -7.36 0.53 -4.45
C GLN A 237 -5.99 0.62 -3.77
N ALA A 238 -4.94 0.52 -4.57
CA ALA A 238 -3.56 0.43 -4.09
C ALA A 238 -2.82 1.78 -4.12
N GLY A 239 -3.34 2.77 -4.83
CA GLY A 239 -2.77 4.12 -4.88
C GLY A 239 -3.60 5.03 -5.76
N THR A 240 -3.50 6.35 -5.51
CA THR A 240 -4.22 7.38 -6.28
C THR A 240 -3.33 8.57 -6.59
N SER A 241 -3.62 9.21 -7.71
CA SER A 241 -3.02 10.47 -8.13
C SER A 241 -4.12 11.39 -8.64
N HIS A 242 -4.19 12.60 -8.08
CA HIS A 242 -5.30 13.53 -8.29
C HIS A 242 -4.85 14.77 -9.04
N PHE A 243 -5.58 15.12 -10.09
CA PHE A 243 -5.52 16.46 -10.66
C PHE A 243 -6.55 17.33 -9.94
N LEU A 244 -6.07 18.24 -9.09
CA LEU A 244 -6.91 19.08 -8.23
C LEU A 244 -7.37 20.37 -8.92
N GLY A 245 -6.87 20.65 -10.13
CA GLY A 245 -7.15 21.90 -10.81
C GLY A 245 -6.64 23.11 -10.02
N GLN A 246 -7.49 24.13 -9.83
CA GLN A 246 -7.19 25.34 -9.09
C GLN A 246 -8.03 25.49 -7.81
N ASN A 247 -8.74 24.45 -7.38
CA ASN A 247 -9.71 24.53 -6.29
C ASN A 247 -9.02 24.96 -4.99
N PHE A 248 -7.98 24.24 -4.56
CA PHE A 248 -7.20 24.59 -3.37
C PHE A 248 -6.45 25.94 -3.51
N ALA A 249 -5.90 26.22 -4.69
CA ALA A 249 -5.21 27.48 -4.95
C ALA A 249 -6.15 28.67 -4.79
N LYS A 250 -7.40 28.57 -5.22
CA LYS A 250 -8.42 29.62 -5.04
C LYS A 250 -8.86 29.73 -3.59
N SER A 251 -9.10 28.61 -2.90
CA SER A 251 -9.53 28.61 -1.49
C SER A 251 -8.51 29.23 -0.55
N PHE A 252 -7.21 29.05 -0.83
CA PHE A 252 -6.11 29.59 -0.04
C PHE A 252 -5.44 30.83 -0.65
N ASP A 253 -5.96 31.32 -1.80
CA ASP A 253 -5.44 32.48 -2.54
C ASP A 253 -3.95 32.34 -2.91
N VAL A 254 -3.58 31.18 -3.48
CA VAL A 254 -2.20 30.88 -3.90
C VAL A 254 -2.02 31.28 -5.35
N LYS A 255 -1.31 32.37 -5.58
CA LYS A 255 -1.05 32.99 -6.88
C LYS A 255 0.43 33.18 -7.13
N PHE A 256 0.78 33.24 -8.39
CA PHE A 256 2.11 33.62 -8.85
C PHE A 256 2.02 34.71 -9.90
N THR A 257 3.05 35.52 -10.02
CA THR A 257 3.21 36.46 -11.13
C THR A 257 3.84 35.70 -12.30
N ASP A 258 3.16 35.68 -13.44
CA ASP A 258 3.66 35.03 -14.66
C ASP A 258 4.76 35.88 -15.36
N LYS A 259 5.25 35.44 -16.50
CA LYS A 259 6.31 36.11 -17.26
C LYS A 259 5.89 37.45 -17.83
N GLU A 260 4.60 37.64 -18.03
CA GLU A 260 3.94 38.82 -18.54
C GLU A 260 3.55 39.83 -17.44
N GLY A 261 3.84 39.50 -16.16
CA GLY A 261 3.51 40.34 -14.99
C GLY A 261 2.07 40.19 -14.50
N GLN A 262 1.32 39.18 -14.97
CA GLN A 262 -0.06 38.93 -14.58
C GLN A 262 -0.16 37.95 -13.42
N GLN A 263 -1.15 38.19 -12.55
CA GLN A 263 -1.44 37.26 -11.43
C GLN A 263 -2.25 36.07 -11.89
N GLN A 264 -1.72 34.84 -11.67
CA GLN A 264 -2.35 33.58 -12.02
C GLN A 264 -2.49 32.70 -10.79
N TYR A 265 -3.60 31.94 -10.68
CA TYR A 265 -3.68 30.85 -9.72
C TYR A 265 -2.86 29.64 -10.20
N VAL A 266 -2.15 28.98 -9.28
CA VAL A 266 -1.42 27.76 -9.59
C VAL A 266 -2.35 26.58 -9.85
N TRP A 267 -1.84 25.60 -10.56
CA TRP A 267 -2.50 24.31 -10.80
C TRP A 267 -1.91 23.25 -9.87
N ALA A 268 -2.76 22.40 -9.32
CA ALA A 268 -2.43 21.53 -8.21
C ALA A 268 -2.57 20.05 -8.55
N THR A 269 -1.68 19.21 -7.98
CA THR A 269 -1.88 17.77 -7.85
C THR A 269 -1.68 17.31 -6.42
N SER A 270 -2.27 16.16 -6.09
CA SER A 270 -1.87 15.36 -4.93
C SER A 270 -1.86 13.88 -5.28
N TRP A 271 -0.99 13.12 -4.62
CA TRP A 271 -0.85 11.70 -4.89
C TRP A 271 -0.40 10.97 -3.63
N GLY A 272 -0.90 9.73 -3.42
CA GLY A 272 -0.66 9.05 -2.16
C GLY A 272 -0.83 7.54 -2.20
N VAL A 273 -0.03 6.88 -1.34
CA VAL A 273 -0.15 5.48 -0.95
C VAL A 273 0.06 5.34 0.55
N SER A 274 -0.49 4.29 1.14
CA SER A 274 -0.46 4.08 2.59
C SER A 274 0.00 2.67 2.94
N THR A 275 0.11 2.40 4.23
CA THR A 275 0.31 1.05 4.78
C THR A 275 -0.76 0.03 4.34
N ARG A 276 -1.83 0.46 3.62
CA ARG A 276 -2.74 -0.46 2.91
C ARG A 276 -1.99 -1.37 1.93
N LEU A 277 -0.87 -0.92 1.37
CA LEU A 277 0.01 -1.75 0.52
C LEU A 277 0.53 -2.99 1.25
N MET A 278 0.73 -2.93 2.57
CA MET A 278 1.05 -4.10 3.39
C MET A 278 -0.07 -5.13 3.36
N GLY A 279 -1.33 -4.68 3.50
CA GLY A 279 -2.50 -5.53 3.37
C GLY A 279 -2.63 -6.15 1.98
N ALA A 280 -2.38 -5.35 0.93
CA ALA A 280 -2.36 -5.83 -0.45
C ALA A 280 -1.33 -6.95 -0.65
N LEU A 281 -0.11 -6.77 -0.13
CA LEU A 281 0.97 -7.76 -0.20
C LEU A 281 0.56 -9.10 0.42
N VAL A 282 -0.02 -9.06 1.63
CA VAL A 282 -0.53 -10.24 2.33
C VAL A 282 -1.63 -10.93 1.52
N MET A 283 -2.63 -10.17 1.05
CA MET A 283 -3.79 -10.73 0.36
C MET A 283 -3.50 -11.21 -1.06
N ALA A 284 -2.49 -10.65 -1.73
CA ALA A 284 -2.12 -11.05 -3.08
C ALA A 284 -1.27 -12.32 -3.10
N HIS A 285 -0.37 -12.52 -2.13
CA HIS A 285 0.66 -13.53 -2.21
C HIS A 285 0.65 -14.57 -1.10
N GLY A 286 0.13 -14.22 0.10
CA GLY A 286 0.08 -15.15 1.23
C GLY A 286 -0.66 -16.45 0.90
N ASP A 287 -0.29 -17.54 1.58
CA ASP A 287 -0.94 -18.85 1.46
C ASP A 287 -1.38 -19.38 2.82
N ASP A 288 -1.78 -20.65 2.89
CA ASP A 288 -2.25 -21.26 4.13
C ASP A 288 -1.11 -21.60 5.12
N ASN A 289 0.15 -21.50 4.68
CA ASN A 289 1.34 -21.72 5.50
C ASN A 289 1.92 -20.39 6.04
N GLY A 290 1.57 -19.24 5.45
CA GLY A 290 2.11 -17.96 5.89
C GLY A 290 2.21 -16.90 4.80
N LEU A 291 3.06 -15.90 5.06
CA LEU A 291 3.43 -14.90 4.05
C LEU A 291 4.22 -15.52 2.90
N VAL A 292 4.10 -14.93 1.74
CA VAL A 292 4.99 -15.15 0.58
C VAL A 292 5.50 -13.77 0.17
N LEU A 293 6.71 -13.43 0.58
CA LEU A 293 7.25 -12.10 0.33
C LEU A 293 8.05 -12.08 -0.98
N PRO A 294 7.75 -11.10 -1.86
CA PRO A 294 8.64 -10.78 -2.96
C PRO A 294 10.05 -10.45 -2.43
N PRO A 295 11.12 -11.02 -2.95
CA PRO A 295 12.49 -10.75 -2.49
C PRO A 295 12.85 -9.28 -2.41
N ALA A 296 12.32 -8.44 -3.31
CA ALA A 296 12.55 -6.99 -3.32
C ALA A 296 12.05 -6.27 -2.04
N LEU A 297 11.05 -6.83 -1.36
CA LEU A 297 10.46 -6.26 -0.13
C LEU A 297 10.73 -7.09 1.12
N ALA A 298 11.36 -8.25 1.00
CA ALA A 298 11.68 -9.11 2.14
C ALA A 298 12.77 -8.46 3.02
N PRO A 299 12.51 -8.24 4.33
CA PRO A 299 13.55 -7.75 5.26
C PRO A 299 14.71 -8.72 5.39
N ILE A 300 14.41 -10.02 5.31
CA ILE A 300 15.35 -11.12 5.29
C ILE A 300 15.06 -11.90 4.01
N GLN A 301 16.00 -11.89 3.08
CA GLN A 301 15.87 -12.63 1.81
C GLN A 301 16.31 -14.09 1.95
N VAL A 302 17.32 -14.33 2.77
CA VAL A 302 17.86 -15.64 3.02
C VAL A 302 17.98 -15.88 4.52
N VAL A 303 17.37 -16.97 5.01
CA VAL A 303 17.62 -17.44 6.38
C VAL A 303 18.42 -18.73 6.36
N MET A 304 19.44 -18.83 7.19
CA MET A 304 20.28 -20.00 7.34
C MET A 304 20.00 -20.67 8.68
N VAL A 305 19.76 -21.97 8.68
CA VAL A 305 19.45 -22.75 9.90
C VAL A 305 20.45 -23.88 10.04
N PRO A 306 21.34 -23.85 11.05
CA PRO A 306 22.24 -24.92 11.34
C PRO A 306 21.50 -26.12 11.96
N ILE A 307 21.87 -27.34 11.54
CA ILE A 307 21.35 -28.60 12.06
C ILE A 307 22.53 -29.36 12.68
N TYR A 308 22.53 -29.56 13.98
CA TYR A 308 23.63 -30.16 14.73
C TYR A 308 23.14 -30.97 15.93
N LYS A 309 24.01 -31.84 16.44
CA LYS A 309 23.81 -32.62 17.67
C LYS A 309 24.81 -32.29 18.77
N THR A 310 26.01 -31.85 18.39
CA THR A 310 27.11 -31.52 19.31
C THR A 310 27.54 -30.08 19.14
N GLY A 311 28.19 -29.52 20.15
CA GLY A 311 28.78 -28.16 20.10
C GLY A 311 29.87 -28.00 19.04
N GLU A 312 30.67 -29.07 18.82
CA GLU A 312 31.70 -29.06 17.77
C GLU A 312 31.11 -28.98 16.36
N GLU A 313 30.08 -29.81 16.07
CA GLU A 313 29.36 -29.72 14.81
C GLU A 313 28.77 -28.33 14.62
N HIS A 314 28.17 -27.75 15.67
CA HIS A 314 27.58 -26.40 15.63
C HIS A 314 28.63 -25.37 15.25
N ALA A 315 29.81 -25.36 15.91
CA ALA A 315 30.84 -24.40 15.63
C ALA A 315 31.35 -24.45 14.17
N ARG A 316 31.57 -25.65 13.64
CA ARG A 316 32.02 -25.88 12.25
C ARG A 316 30.97 -25.43 11.23
N ILE A 317 29.69 -25.73 11.48
CA ILE A 317 28.59 -25.32 10.58
C ILE A 317 28.42 -23.81 10.62
N LEU A 318 28.46 -23.16 11.79
CA LEU A 318 28.36 -21.72 11.92
C LEU A 318 29.50 -20.99 11.21
N GLU A 319 30.74 -21.46 11.34
CA GLU A 319 31.87 -20.89 10.60
C GLU A 319 31.64 -20.90 9.09
N LYS A 320 31.12 -21.99 8.55
CA LYS A 320 30.79 -22.07 7.12
C LYS A 320 29.64 -21.18 6.76
N MET A 321 28.58 -21.13 7.57
CA MET A 321 27.44 -20.24 7.35
C MET A 321 27.82 -18.76 7.41
N ASP A 322 28.75 -18.35 8.31
CA ASP A 322 29.25 -17.00 8.36
C ASP A 322 30.01 -16.59 7.09
N GLN A 323 30.80 -17.52 6.51
CA GLN A 323 31.46 -17.31 5.23
C GLN A 323 30.43 -17.10 4.10
N LEU A 324 29.41 -17.95 4.02
CA LEU A 324 28.33 -17.84 3.03
C LEU A 324 27.51 -16.57 3.21
N LYS A 325 27.19 -16.21 4.46
CA LYS A 325 26.49 -14.96 4.77
C LYS A 325 27.26 -13.76 4.25
N LYS A 326 28.55 -13.66 4.54
CA LYS A 326 29.40 -12.56 4.05
C LYS A 326 29.45 -12.49 2.53
N ALA A 327 29.50 -13.63 1.85
CA ALA A 327 29.49 -13.67 0.39
C ALA A 327 28.14 -13.16 -0.19
N LEU A 328 27.02 -13.59 0.38
CA LEU A 328 25.68 -13.14 -0.05
C LEU A 328 25.43 -11.67 0.29
N GLU A 329 25.91 -11.19 1.45
CA GLU A 329 25.80 -9.77 1.83
C GLU A 329 26.66 -8.88 0.94
N ALA A 330 27.79 -9.36 0.44
CA ALA A 330 28.61 -8.64 -0.53
C ALA A 330 27.92 -8.46 -1.89
N GLU A 331 27.04 -9.39 -2.27
CA GLU A 331 26.14 -9.26 -3.43
C GLU A 331 24.88 -8.39 -3.16
N GLY A 332 24.76 -7.82 -1.96
CA GLY A 332 23.67 -6.92 -1.57
C GLY A 332 22.45 -7.62 -0.98
N HIS A 333 22.51 -8.91 -0.66
CA HIS A 333 21.39 -9.66 -0.08
C HIS A 333 21.32 -9.52 1.43
N THR A 334 20.12 -9.56 2.00
CA THR A 334 19.88 -9.56 3.44
C THR A 334 19.80 -10.99 3.96
N VAL A 335 20.75 -11.35 4.83
CA VAL A 335 20.92 -12.73 5.32
C VAL A 335 20.84 -12.79 6.85
N LYS A 336 20.12 -13.77 7.38
CA LYS A 336 20.05 -14.06 8.80
C LYS A 336 20.46 -15.50 9.08
N ILE A 337 21.37 -15.72 10.05
CA ILE A 337 21.59 -17.04 10.64
C ILE A 337 20.69 -17.17 11.86
N ASP A 338 19.89 -18.24 11.92
CA ASP A 338 19.08 -18.58 13.09
C ASP A 338 19.80 -19.65 13.92
N ASP A 339 20.69 -19.20 14.77
CA ASP A 339 21.51 -20.01 15.66
C ASP A 339 20.90 -20.27 17.04
N ARG A 340 19.62 -19.87 17.27
CA ARG A 340 18.93 -20.11 18.55
C ARG A 340 18.98 -21.60 18.92
N ASP A 341 19.65 -21.92 20.03
CA ASP A 341 19.84 -23.29 20.51
C ASP A 341 18.63 -23.86 21.28
N THR A 342 17.74 -22.98 21.74
CA THR A 342 16.52 -23.33 22.48
C THR A 342 15.41 -23.89 21.60
N LEU A 343 15.54 -23.78 20.28
CA LEU A 343 14.52 -24.16 19.30
C LEU A 343 15.01 -25.27 18.37
N ARG A 344 14.17 -26.28 18.16
CA ARG A 344 14.45 -27.34 17.18
C ARG A 344 14.36 -26.82 15.74
N PRO A 345 15.16 -27.37 14.80
CA PRO A 345 15.15 -26.93 13.39
C PRO A 345 13.74 -26.85 12.76
N GLY A 346 12.89 -27.84 13.00
CA GLY A 346 11.51 -27.86 12.46
C GLY A 346 10.65 -26.67 12.92
N PHE A 347 10.85 -26.19 14.17
CA PHE A 347 10.16 -24.99 14.64
C PHE A 347 10.67 -23.73 13.93
N LYS A 348 12.00 -23.60 13.77
CA LYS A 348 12.62 -22.50 13.03
C LYS A 348 12.14 -22.48 11.58
N PHE A 349 12.05 -23.65 10.93
CA PHE A 349 11.54 -23.78 9.57
C PHE A 349 10.10 -23.24 9.44
N ALA A 350 9.22 -23.68 10.32
CA ALA A 350 7.81 -23.26 10.33
C ALA A 350 7.67 -21.74 10.64
N GLU A 351 8.50 -21.19 11.53
CA GLU A 351 8.48 -19.76 11.85
C GLU A 351 8.90 -18.92 10.63
N TRP A 352 9.99 -19.27 9.95
CA TRP A 352 10.47 -18.53 8.80
C TRP A 352 9.60 -18.71 7.56
N GLU A 353 8.94 -19.87 7.43
CA GLU A 353 7.92 -20.10 6.41
C GLU A 353 6.69 -19.23 6.65
N LEU A 354 6.21 -19.13 7.90
CA LEU A 354 5.12 -18.26 8.30
C LEU A 354 5.45 -16.76 8.02
N LYS A 355 6.69 -16.37 8.27
CA LYS A 355 7.19 -15.00 8.00
C LYS A 355 7.46 -14.73 6.52
N GLY A 356 7.37 -15.74 5.67
CA GLY A 356 7.47 -15.59 4.22
C GLY A 356 8.88 -15.29 3.71
N VAL A 357 9.92 -15.70 4.42
CA VAL A 357 11.31 -15.52 3.98
C VAL A 357 11.54 -16.26 2.67
N PRO A 358 11.97 -15.59 1.59
CA PRO A 358 12.02 -16.17 0.24
C PRO A 358 12.84 -17.45 0.13
N VAL A 359 14.02 -17.48 0.76
CA VAL A 359 14.95 -18.63 0.71
C VAL A 359 15.36 -19.05 2.10
N ARG A 360 15.26 -20.35 2.39
CA ARG A 360 15.86 -20.97 3.58
C ARG A 360 16.97 -21.93 3.18
N LEU A 361 18.13 -21.76 3.78
CA LEU A 361 19.27 -22.68 3.68
C LEU A 361 19.35 -23.50 4.98
N ALA A 362 19.42 -24.82 4.86
CA ALA A 362 19.66 -25.69 5.99
C ALA A 362 20.93 -26.52 5.75
N MET A 363 21.80 -26.57 6.75
CA MET A 363 23.07 -27.27 6.66
C MET A 363 23.29 -28.13 7.92
N GLY A 364 23.53 -29.41 7.69
CA GLY A 364 23.93 -30.37 8.69
C GLY A 364 25.38 -30.85 8.51
N PRO A 365 25.89 -31.73 9.41
CA PRO A 365 27.25 -32.27 9.29
C PRO A 365 27.52 -32.94 7.95
N ARG A 366 26.54 -33.74 7.43
CA ARG A 366 26.67 -34.40 6.13
C ARG A 366 26.74 -33.42 4.95
N ASP A 367 25.97 -32.36 5.03
CA ASP A 367 26.00 -31.31 4.00
C ASP A 367 27.35 -30.63 3.97
N LEU A 368 27.90 -30.32 5.17
CA LEU A 368 29.21 -29.72 5.30
C LEU A 368 30.33 -30.63 4.75
N GLU A 369 30.28 -31.93 5.04
CA GLU A 369 31.23 -32.92 4.54
C GLU A 369 31.16 -33.08 3.00
N ASN A 370 29.96 -33.02 2.43
CA ASN A 370 29.74 -33.19 1.00
C ASN A 370 29.90 -31.84 0.24
N GLY A 371 30.14 -30.73 0.91
CA GLY A 371 30.22 -29.41 0.27
C GLY A 371 28.87 -28.95 -0.33
N THR A 372 27.75 -29.30 0.32
CA THR A 372 26.39 -29.02 -0.14
C THR A 372 25.56 -28.26 0.90
N VAL A 373 24.36 -27.81 0.53
CA VAL A 373 23.36 -27.20 1.39
C VAL A 373 21.94 -27.50 0.86
N GLU A 374 20.98 -27.73 1.76
CA GLU A 374 19.55 -27.78 1.37
C GLU A 374 19.05 -26.35 1.16
N VAL A 375 18.50 -26.08 -0.01
CA VAL A 375 17.80 -24.84 -0.37
C VAL A 375 16.31 -25.12 -0.43
N HIS A 376 15.52 -24.33 0.29
CA HIS A 376 14.07 -24.33 0.24
C HIS A 376 13.55 -22.97 -0.23
N ARG A 377 12.78 -22.93 -1.31
CA ARG A 377 12.13 -21.72 -1.80
C ARG A 377 10.69 -21.62 -1.29
N ARG A 378 10.34 -20.44 -0.78
CA ARG A 378 9.06 -20.21 -0.10
C ARG A 378 7.85 -20.22 -1.05
N ASP A 379 8.00 -19.68 -2.25
CA ASP A 379 6.90 -19.45 -3.21
C ASP A 379 6.32 -20.74 -3.81
N THR A 380 7.14 -21.79 -3.94
CA THR A 380 6.75 -23.11 -4.50
C THR A 380 6.86 -24.25 -3.51
N LEU A 381 7.45 -24.00 -2.33
CA LEU A 381 7.77 -25.02 -1.29
C LEU A 381 8.74 -26.11 -1.77
N GLN A 382 9.41 -25.90 -2.90
CA GLN A 382 10.39 -26.84 -3.43
C GLN A 382 11.67 -26.84 -2.61
N LYS A 383 12.27 -28.03 -2.49
CA LYS A 383 13.54 -28.27 -1.83
C LYS A 383 14.52 -28.89 -2.82
N GLN A 384 15.76 -28.46 -2.74
CA GLN A 384 16.85 -29.04 -3.52
C GLN A 384 18.16 -28.99 -2.74
N THR A 385 19.04 -29.94 -2.95
CA THR A 385 20.42 -29.91 -2.44
C THR A 385 21.33 -29.36 -3.53
N VAL A 386 22.10 -28.33 -3.21
CA VAL A 386 23.01 -27.67 -4.15
C VAL A 386 24.42 -27.60 -3.60
N ALA A 387 25.41 -27.48 -4.46
CA ALA A 387 26.80 -27.29 -4.06
C ALA A 387 27.01 -25.92 -3.40
N LEU A 388 27.96 -25.87 -2.47
CA LEU A 388 28.37 -24.61 -1.83
C LEU A 388 29.21 -23.74 -2.75
N GLU A 389 29.88 -24.34 -3.74
CA GLU A 389 30.64 -23.62 -4.75
C GLU A 389 29.71 -22.82 -5.66
N GLY A 390 29.93 -21.49 -5.77
CA GLY A 390 29.09 -20.59 -6.57
C GLY A 390 27.66 -20.37 -6.02
N LEU A 391 27.43 -20.70 -4.74
CA LEU A 391 26.12 -20.60 -4.11
C LEU A 391 25.59 -19.16 -4.11
N ASP A 392 26.45 -18.16 -3.90
CA ASP A 392 26.12 -16.74 -3.94
C ASP A 392 25.40 -16.34 -5.22
N LYS A 393 25.99 -16.70 -6.37
CA LYS A 393 25.40 -16.44 -7.70
C LYS A 393 24.11 -17.22 -7.92
N SER A 394 24.08 -18.48 -7.47
CA SER A 394 22.88 -19.34 -7.57
C SER A 394 21.73 -18.80 -6.77
N ILE A 395 21.98 -18.28 -5.57
CA ILE A 395 20.94 -17.64 -4.72
C ILE A 395 20.48 -16.31 -5.30
N ALA A 396 21.37 -15.49 -5.85
CA ALA A 396 20.98 -14.25 -6.54
C ALA A 396 20.01 -14.55 -7.69
N ALA A 397 20.36 -15.50 -8.56
CA ALA A 397 19.48 -15.91 -9.66
C ALA A 397 18.15 -16.51 -9.16
N LEU A 398 18.17 -17.27 -8.05
CA LEU A 398 16.98 -17.84 -7.44
C LEU A 398 16.04 -16.75 -6.90
N LEU A 399 16.57 -15.71 -6.24
CA LEU A 399 15.78 -14.60 -5.73
C LEU A 399 15.10 -13.83 -6.88
N ASP A 400 15.81 -13.59 -7.98
CA ASP A 400 15.25 -12.99 -9.18
C ASP A 400 14.13 -13.84 -9.80
N ASP A 401 14.31 -15.18 -9.83
CA ASP A 401 13.30 -16.11 -10.31
C ASP A 401 12.07 -16.12 -9.40
N ILE A 402 12.25 -16.12 -8.07
CA ILE A 402 11.15 -16.03 -7.11
C ILE A 402 10.34 -14.75 -7.32
N GLN A 403 10.99 -13.58 -7.49
CA GLN A 403 10.31 -12.31 -7.76
C GLN A 403 9.41 -12.40 -9.00
N LYS A 404 9.93 -12.97 -10.08
CA LYS A 404 9.19 -13.17 -11.34
C LYS A 404 8.06 -14.18 -11.20
N THR A 405 8.31 -15.30 -10.50
CA THR A 405 7.32 -16.36 -10.28
C THR A 405 6.13 -15.85 -9.48
N ILE A 406 6.36 -15.09 -8.42
CA ILE A 406 5.29 -14.47 -7.61
C ILE A 406 4.45 -13.53 -8.46
N TYR A 407 5.10 -12.67 -9.28
CA TYR A 407 4.39 -11.78 -10.20
C TYR A 407 3.56 -12.55 -11.22
N GLN A 408 4.14 -13.55 -11.87
CA GLN A 408 3.46 -14.34 -12.91
C GLN A 408 2.23 -15.05 -12.34
N LYS A 409 2.35 -15.64 -11.15
CA LYS A 409 1.21 -16.29 -10.47
C LYS A 409 0.06 -15.32 -10.20
N ALA A 410 0.36 -14.10 -9.74
CA ALA A 410 -0.66 -13.08 -9.51
C ALA A 410 -1.26 -12.56 -10.82
N PHE A 411 -0.43 -12.44 -11.87
CA PHE A 411 -0.87 -12.03 -13.20
C PHE A 411 -1.81 -13.06 -13.83
N ASP A 412 -1.48 -14.34 -13.79
CA ASP A 412 -2.29 -15.42 -14.33
C ASP A 412 -3.62 -15.54 -13.57
N PHE A 413 -3.59 -15.39 -12.24
CA PHE A 413 -4.79 -15.33 -11.43
C PHE A 413 -5.71 -14.18 -11.86
N ARG A 414 -5.19 -12.97 -12.00
CA ARG A 414 -5.96 -11.83 -12.49
C ARG A 414 -6.50 -12.08 -13.89
N ALA A 415 -5.65 -12.54 -14.82
CA ALA A 415 -6.05 -12.80 -16.20
C ALA A 415 -7.20 -13.81 -16.32
N SER A 416 -7.21 -14.82 -15.44
CA SER A 416 -8.28 -15.84 -15.39
C SER A 416 -9.58 -15.34 -14.74
N ASN A 417 -9.55 -14.20 -14.07
CA ASN A 417 -10.70 -13.66 -13.32
C ASN A 417 -11.15 -12.28 -13.85
N VAL A 418 -10.78 -11.93 -15.08
CA VAL A 418 -11.28 -10.74 -15.79
C VAL A 418 -12.12 -11.21 -16.97
N GLU A 419 -13.37 -10.75 -17.04
CA GLU A 419 -14.32 -11.15 -18.10
C GLU A 419 -15.10 -9.96 -18.63
N LYS A 420 -15.44 -10.00 -19.93
CA LYS A 420 -16.47 -9.12 -20.50
C LYS A 420 -17.86 -9.63 -20.11
N CYS A 421 -18.78 -8.71 -19.82
CA CYS A 421 -20.16 -9.04 -19.50
C CYS A 421 -21.10 -7.99 -20.10
N ASP A 422 -22.13 -8.45 -20.82
CA ASP A 422 -23.11 -7.62 -21.55
C ASP A 422 -24.54 -7.86 -21.10
N ASP A 423 -24.77 -8.85 -20.23
CA ASP A 423 -26.09 -9.20 -19.69
C ASP A 423 -26.18 -8.87 -18.19
N TRP A 424 -27.25 -8.21 -17.77
CA TRP A 424 -27.47 -7.76 -16.41
C TRP A 424 -27.62 -8.92 -15.39
N GLU A 425 -28.33 -9.97 -15.77
CA GLU A 425 -28.54 -11.14 -14.90
C GLU A 425 -27.25 -11.94 -14.75
N GLU A 426 -26.51 -12.05 -15.84
CA GLU A 426 -25.16 -12.63 -15.81
C GLU A 426 -24.20 -11.80 -14.93
N PHE A 427 -24.25 -10.46 -15.05
CA PHE A 427 -23.47 -9.55 -14.21
C PHE A 427 -23.72 -9.79 -12.72
N LYS A 428 -24.98 -9.79 -12.29
CA LYS A 428 -25.36 -10.03 -10.89
C LYS A 428 -24.84 -11.38 -10.36
N THR A 429 -24.87 -12.38 -11.20
CA THR A 429 -24.38 -13.72 -10.85
C THR A 429 -22.86 -13.74 -10.73
N LYS A 430 -22.14 -13.15 -11.68
CA LYS A 430 -20.68 -13.22 -11.77
C LYS A 430 -20.00 -12.29 -10.77
N ILE A 431 -20.52 -11.09 -10.52
CA ILE A 431 -19.85 -10.09 -9.68
C ILE A 431 -19.63 -10.57 -8.25
N GLY A 432 -20.56 -11.39 -7.74
CA GLY A 432 -20.44 -11.98 -6.40
C GLY A 432 -19.42 -13.13 -6.29
N THR A 433 -18.92 -13.65 -7.43
CA THR A 433 -17.96 -14.77 -7.45
C THR A 433 -16.50 -14.33 -7.42
N GLY A 434 -16.21 -13.03 -7.25
CA GLY A 434 -14.86 -12.52 -7.15
C GLY A 434 -14.17 -12.33 -8.51
N LYS A 435 -14.80 -11.57 -9.41
CA LYS A 435 -14.28 -11.25 -10.73
C LYS A 435 -14.21 -9.75 -10.97
N PHE A 436 -13.33 -9.33 -11.87
CA PHE A 436 -13.38 -8.04 -12.51
C PHE A 436 -14.20 -8.18 -13.80
N LEU A 437 -15.29 -7.40 -13.90
CA LEU A 437 -16.15 -7.43 -15.06
C LEU A 437 -15.96 -6.17 -15.90
N LEU A 438 -15.63 -6.35 -17.18
CA LEU A 438 -15.53 -5.29 -18.18
C LEU A 438 -16.89 -5.10 -18.81
N CYS A 439 -17.63 -4.08 -18.38
CA CYS A 439 -18.99 -3.80 -18.83
C CYS A 439 -19.11 -2.40 -19.38
N HIS A 440 -20.03 -2.22 -20.33
CA HIS A 440 -20.40 -0.91 -20.81
C HIS A 440 -21.13 -0.08 -19.73
N TRP A 441 -20.83 1.21 -19.69
CA TRP A 441 -21.41 2.19 -18.79
C TRP A 441 -21.79 3.45 -19.56
N ASP A 442 -22.98 4.02 -19.30
CA ASP A 442 -23.51 5.19 -19.99
C ASP A 442 -22.90 6.54 -19.56
N GLY A 443 -21.93 6.50 -18.64
CA GLY A 443 -21.24 7.70 -18.14
C GLY A 443 -22.01 8.47 -17.07
N THR A 444 -23.17 7.97 -16.62
CA THR A 444 -24.02 8.71 -15.67
C THR A 444 -23.84 8.22 -14.23
N ALA A 445 -23.80 9.18 -13.30
CA ALA A 445 -23.74 8.93 -11.87
C ALA A 445 -24.96 8.16 -11.35
N GLU A 446 -26.14 8.39 -11.97
CA GLU A 446 -27.39 7.73 -11.60
C GLU A 446 -27.31 6.22 -11.83
N THR A 447 -26.86 5.82 -13.03
CA THR A 447 -26.72 4.38 -13.37
C THR A 447 -25.68 3.70 -12.50
N GLU A 448 -24.53 4.35 -12.28
CA GLU A 448 -23.50 3.85 -11.37
C GLU A 448 -24.03 3.59 -9.95
N GLN A 449 -24.82 4.54 -9.40
CA GLN A 449 -25.38 4.41 -8.07
C GLN A 449 -26.40 3.26 -8.00
N LYS A 450 -27.26 3.08 -9.01
CA LYS A 450 -28.23 1.96 -9.06
C LYS A 450 -27.53 0.61 -9.08
N ILE A 451 -26.49 0.46 -9.90
CA ILE A 451 -25.67 -0.76 -9.94
C ILE A 451 -25.06 -1.06 -8.56
N LYS A 452 -24.50 -0.05 -7.90
CA LYS A 452 -23.92 -0.15 -6.57
C LYS A 452 -24.94 -0.56 -5.50
N ASP A 453 -26.12 0.02 -5.53
CA ASP A 453 -27.19 -0.27 -4.56
C ASP A 453 -27.69 -1.71 -4.68
N GLU A 454 -27.84 -2.22 -5.91
CA GLU A 454 -28.34 -3.57 -6.16
C GLU A 454 -27.29 -4.66 -5.95
N THR A 455 -26.01 -4.39 -6.24
CA THR A 455 -24.98 -5.45 -6.33
C THR A 455 -23.80 -5.27 -5.37
N LYS A 456 -23.64 -4.08 -4.78
CA LYS A 456 -22.44 -3.65 -4.03
C LYS A 456 -21.20 -3.48 -4.91
N ALA A 457 -21.28 -3.73 -6.20
CA ALA A 457 -20.19 -3.47 -7.13
C ALA A 457 -20.03 -1.97 -7.39
N THR A 458 -18.79 -1.54 -7.56
CA THR A 458 -18.46 -0.16 -7.93
C THR A 458 -17.64 -0.15 -9.22
N ILE A 459 -17.67 0.95 -9.96
CA ILE A 459 -16.71 1.19 -11.03
C ILE A 459 -15.35 1.40 -10.39
N ARG A 460 -14.44 0.45 -10.60
CA ARG A 460 -13.10 0.56 -10.05
C ARG A 460 -12.27 1.59 -10.78
N CYS A 461 -12.33 1.52 -12.11
CA CYS A 461 -11.74 2.55 -12.96
C CYS A 461 -12.30 2.46 -14.39
N ILE A 462 -12.11 3.55 -15.11
CA ILE A 462 -12.14 3.66 -16.56
C ILE A 462 -10.70 3.41 -17.00
N PRO A 463 -10.36 2.23 -17.57
CA PRO A 463 -8.96 1.85 -17.77
C PRO A 463 -8.26 2.68 -18.85
N VAL A 464 -6.97 2.92 -18.65
CA VAL A 464 -6.09 3.65 -19.61
C VAL A 464 -4.87 2.82 -20.01
N ASP A 465 -4.83 1.56 -19.64
CA ASP A 465 -3.74 0.61 -19.92
C ASP A 465 -4.21 -0.54 -20.84
N SER A 466 -3.63 -1.72 -20.66
CA SER A 466 -3.97 -2.92 -21.43
C SER A 466 -5.41 -3.41 -21.26
N PHE A 467 -6.18 -2.84 -20.35
CA PHE A 467 -7.62 -3.10 -20.16
C PHE A 467 -8.53 -2.12 -20.92
N VAL A 468 -7.95 -1.16 -21.64
CA VAL A 468 -8.73 -0.26 -22.50
C VAL A 468 -9.54 -1.10 -23.49
N CYS A 469 -10.84 -0.86 -23.50
CA CYS A 469 -11.77 -1.50 -24.42
C CYS A 469 -12.74 -0.45 -24.95
N GLU A 470 -12.28 0.28 -25.97
CA GLU A 470 -13.08 1.25 -26.72
C GLU A 470 -13.87 0.50 -27.79
N GLU A 471 -15.13 0.27 -27.53
CA GLU A 471 -16.07 -0.34 -28.45
C GLU A 471 -17.47 0.23 -28.22
N GLU A 472 -18.25 0.33 -29.26
CA GLU A 472 -19.65 0.73 -29.13
C GLU A 472 -20.47 -0.40 -28.53
N GLY A 473 -21.33 -0.06 -27.56
CA GLY A 473 -22.18 -1.02 -26.88
C GLY A 473 -23.30 -0.33 -26.12
N ARG A 474 -23.89 -1.07 -25.19
CA ARG A 474 -24.94 -0.57 -24.32
C ARG A 474 -24.62 -0.77 -22.88
N ASP A 475 -24.88 0.24 -22.07
CA ASP A 475 -24.77 0.19 -20.62
C ASP A 475 -25.50 -1.05 -20.08
N ILE A 476 -24.77 -1.76 -19.19
CA ILE A 476 -25.20 -3.07 -18.66
C ILE A 476 -26.53 -3.01 -17.89
N TYR A 477 -26.87 -1.86 -17.30
CA TYR A 477 -28.09 -1.64 -16.51
C TYR A 477 -29.15 -0.86 -17.25
N SER A 478 -28.81 0.30 -17.81
CA SER A 478 -29.78 1.22 -18.45
C SER A 478 -30.09 0.90 -19.90
N GLY A 479 -29.24 0.11 -20.58
CA GLY A 479 -29.33 -0.16 -22.01
C GLY A 479 -29.01 1.04 -22.90
N LYS A 480 -28.60 2.18 -22.35
CA LYS A 480 -28.22 3.38 -23.11
C LYS A 480 -26.91 3.17 -23.87
N PRO A 481 -26.66 3.93 -24.95
CA PRO A 481 -25.38 3.84 -25.68
C PRO A 481 -24.17 4.10 -24.80
N SER A 482 -23.11 3.35 -25.02
CA SER A 482 -21.82 3.49 -24.39
C SER A 482 -20.70 3.32 -25.43
N LYS A 483 -19.57 4.00 -25.26
CA LYS A 483 -18.44 3.96 -26.18
C LYS A 483 -17.26 3.15 -25.67
N GLN A 484 -17.30 2.73 -24.41
CA GLN A 484 -16.20 1.99 -23.78
C GLN A 484 -16.69 1.15 -22.62
N ARG A 485 -15.92 0.14 -22.28
CA ARG A 485 -16.11 -0.66 -21.07
C ARG A 485 -15.33 -0.07 -19.91
N VAL A 486 -15.87 -0.23 -18.73
CA VAL A 486 -15.23 0.11 -17.46
C VAL A 486 -15.08 -1.14 -16.59
N VAL A 487 -14.23 -1.08 -15.59
CA VAL A 487 -13.98 -2.21 -14.68
C VAL A 487 -14.92 -2.13 -13.49
N PHE A 488 -15.79 -3.11 -13.33
CA PHE A 488 -16.62 -3.31 -12.15
C PHE A 488 -16.04 -4.41 -11.26
N ALA A 489 -16.06 -4.19 -9.96
CA ALA A 489 -15.74 -5.21 -8.95
C ALA A 489 -16.35 -4.88 -7.57
N ILE A 490 -16.48 -5.89 -6.72
CA ILE A 490 -16.64 -5.68 -5.28
C ILE A 490 -15.28 -5.30 -4.71
N SER A 491 -15.23 -4.35 -3.79
CA SER A 491 -13.96 -3.84 -3.22
C SER A 491 -13.90 -3.91 -1.70
N TYR A 492 -12.69 -3.81 -1.18
CA TYR A 492 -12.39 -3.68 0.25
C TYR A 492 -12.66 -2.29 0.78
#